data_a1affb583065528fcc8f72a7ceb345c5
#
_entry.id   a1affb583065528fcc8f72a7ceb345c5
#
_cell.length_a   1.000
_cell.length_b   1.000
_cell.length_c   1.000
_cell.angle_alpha   90.00
_cell.angle_beta   90.00
_cell.angle_gamma   90.00
#
_symmetry.space_group_name_H-M   'P 1'
#
loop_
_entity.id
_entity.type
_entity.pdbx_description
1 polymer ?
#
loop_
_entity_poly.entity_id
_entity_poly.type
_entity_poly.pdbx_seq_one_letter_code
_entity_poly.pdbx_strand_id
1 'polypeptide(L)'
;EMSASLVGSEMCIRDRFFTVGIPPVMNVMTSLILAFTLGLGIAHLDSTALKNVCNDFKEIIVKTIQTVILPLLPIYIFGIFLNMTHSGQVYNILMVFIKIIGVIFLLHIFLLVFQYTIAALFVHRNPFKLLGKMMPAYFTALGTQSSAATIPVTLRQTIKNGVTEDIAGFVIPLCATIHLSGSTLKIVACALALMIMQGMPFDFPMFAGFIFMLGITMVAAPGVPGGAIMAALGILSSMLGFGESEQALMIALYIAMDSFGTACNVTGDGAIALIIDKFFGKKNHRPIQ
;
A
#
# COMPACT_ATOMS: atom_id res chain seq x y z
N GLU A 1 -11.14 31.46 34.48
CA GLU A 1 -11.05 30.46 35.57
C GLU A 1 -11.88 29.19 35.34
N MET A 2 -12.14 28.75 34.09
CA MET A 2 -12.87 27.52 33.80
C MET A 2 -12.18 26.58 32.80
N SER A 3 -10.88 26.73 32.58
CA SER A 3 -10.12 25.85 31.63
C SER A 3 -9.13 24.89 32.30
N ALA A 4 -9.02 24.90 33.63
CA ALA A 4 -8.02 24.07 34.33
C ALA A 4 -8.54 22.70 34.81
N SER A 5 -9.87 22.42 34.74
CA SER A 5 -10.43 21.21 35.30
C SER A 5 -10.61 20.03 34.30
N LEU A 6 -10.45 20.25 33.00
CA LEU A 6 -10.64 19.23 31.98
C LEU A 6 -9.34 18.48 31.59
N VAL A 7 -8.18 19.01 31.99
CA VAL A 7 -6.87 18.36 31.71
C VAL A 7 -6.50 17.33 32.77
N GLY A 8 -7.15 17.33 33.93
CA GLY A 8 -6.79 16.46 35.06
C GLY A 8 -7.40 15.07 35.09
N SER A 9 -8.45 14.79 34.30
CA SER A 9 -9.17 13.51 34.41
C SER A 9 -8.75 12.43 33.41
N GLU A 10 -8.03 12.80 32.34
CA GLU A 10 -7.57 11.83 31.35
C GLU A 10 -6.17 11.24 31.65
N MET A 11 -5.45 11.81 32.61
CA MET A 11 -4.06 11.41 32.89
C MET A 11 -3.94 10.16 33.79
N CYS A 12 -5.03 9.72 34.44
CA CYS A 12 -5.00 8.59 35.39
C CYS A 12 -5.28 7.20 34.80
N ILE A 13 -5.64 7.08 33.51
CA ILE A 13 -6.08 5.79 32.93
C ILE A 13 -5.03 5.16 31.97
N ARG A 14 -3.89 5.82 31.77
CA ARG A 14 -2.85 5.34 30.85
C ARG A 14 -1.52 4.97 31.52
N ASP A 15 -1.54 4.54 32.75
CA ASP A 15 -0.32 4.07 33.40
C ASP A 15 0.12 2.72 32.79
N ARG A 16 1.05 2.82 31.85
CA ARG A 16 1.77 1.66 31.33
C ARG A 16 2.65 1.11 32.46
N PHE A 17 2.54 -0.16 32.78
CA PHE A 17 3.39 -0.81 33.80
C PHE A 17 4.88 -0.64 33.51
N PHE A 18 5.26 -0.65 32.25
CA PHE A 18 6.60 -0.32 31.76
C PHE A 18 6.56 0.05 30.29
N THR A 19 7.54 0.82 29.87
CA THR A 19 7.72 1.20 28.46
C THR A 19 9.12 0.80 28.05
N VAL A 20 9.23 0.00 26.98
CA VAL A 20 10.52 -0.31 26.35
C VAL A 20 10.71 0.65 25.19
N GLY A 21 11.57 1.64 25.38
CA GLY A 21 11.94 2.58 24.32
C GLY A 21 12.96 1.92 23.39
N ILE A 22 12.57 1.66 22.15
CA ILE A 22 13.49 1.20 21.09
C ILE A 22 13.57 2.33 20.06
N PRO A 23 14.51 3.28 20.21
CA PRO A 23 14.63 4.35 19.24
C PRO A 23 15.05 3.77 17.88
N PRO A 24 14.51 4.31 16.77
CA PRO A 24 14.91 3.87 15.43
C PRO A 24 16.40 4.22 15.20
N VAL A 25 17.12 3.30 14.58
CA VAL A 25 18.54 3.51 14.20
C VAL A 25 18.70 4.69 13.25
N MET A 26 17.73 4.87 12.36
CA MET A 26 17.64 6.00 11.44
C MET A 26 16.19 6.45 11.33
N ASN A 27 15.96 7.76 11.15
CA ASN A 27 14.62 8.23 10.83
C ASN A 27 14.23 7.85 9.38
N VAL A 28 12.94 7.88 9.09
CA VAL A 28 12.39 7.42 7.80
C VAL A 28 12.97 8.20 6.62
N MET A 29 13.10 9.53 6.74
CA MET A 29 13.64 10.36 5.66
C MET A 29 15.11 10.05 5.36
N THR A 30 15.92 9.87 6.41
CA THR A 30 17.33 9.46 6.27
C THR A 30 17.44 8.08 5.60
N SER A 31 16.61 7.13 6.01
CA SER A 31 16.56 5.78 5.43
C SER A 31 16.18 5.79 3.94
N LEU A 32 15.22 6.63 3.56
CA LEU A 32 14.81 6.79 2.16
C LEU A 32 15.92 7.41 1.29
N ILE A 33 16.56 8.46 1.78
CA ILE A 33 17.69 9.11 1.07
C ILE A 33 18.84 8.10 0.90
N LEU A 34 19.17 7.36 1.96
CA LEU A 34 20.21 6.34 1.91
C LEU A 34 19.86 5.22 0.91
N ALA A 35 18.63 4.71 0.95
CA ALA A 35 18.17 3.65 0.04
C ALA A 35 18.21 4.12 -1.43
N PHE A 36 17.80 5.35 -1.70
CA PHE A 36 17.85 5.94 -3.03
C PHE A 36 19.28 6.11 -3.53
N THR A 37 20.16 6.65 -2.68
CA THR A 37 21.58 6.86 -3.00
C THR A 37 22.30 5.53 -3.27
N LEU A 38 22.08 4.51 -2.40
CA LEU A 38 22.64 3.17 -2.60
C LEU A 38 22.08 2.50 -3.85
N GLY A 39 20.78 2.62 -4.11
CA GLY A 39 20.16 2.06 -5.30
C GLY A 39 20.72 2.63 -6.59
N LEU A 40 20.89 3.96 -6.67
CA LEU A 40 21.55 4.62 -7.80
C LEU A 40 23.02 4.20 -7.92
N GLY A 41 23.73 4.11 -6.80
CA GLY A 41 25.13 3.65 -6.77
C GLY A 41 25.26 2.22 -7.33
N ILE A 42 24.41 1.29 -6.88
CA ILE A 42 24.38 -0.10 -7.37
C ILE A 42 24.06 -0.16 -8.87
N ALA A 43 23.15 0.70 -9.34
CA ALA A 43 22.77 0.74 -10.75
C ALA A 43 23.91 1.25 -11.67
N HIS A 44 24.84 2.07 -11.15
CA HIS A 44 25.97 2.61 -11.90
C HIS A 44 27.28 1.84 -11.72
N LEU A 45 27.42 1.13 -10.60
CA LEU A 45 28.59 0.31 -10.30
C LEU A 45 28.25 -1.14 -10.67
N ASP A 46 29.01 -1.76 -11.55
CA ASP A 46 28.87 -3.18 -11.90
C ASP A 46 29.24 -4.13 -10.73
N SER A 47 29.02 -3.69 -9.50
CA SER A 47 29.33 -4.42 -8.27
C SER A 47 28.14 -5.31 -7.85
N THR A 48 28.33 -6.61 -7.93
CA THR A 48 27.36 -7.60 -7.47
C THR A 48 27.35 -7.77 -5.94
N ALA A 49 28.46 -7.47 -5.26
CA ALA A 49 28.59 -7.69 -3.82
C ALA A 49 27.61 -6.84 -3.01
N LEU A 50 27.58 -5.52 -3.23
CA LEU A 50 26.66 -4.62 -2.53
C LEU A 50 25.19 -4.91 -2.85
N LYS A 51 24.89 -5.26 -4.11
CA LYS A 51 23.55 -5.71 -4.53
C LYS A 51 23.09 -6.95 -3.76
N ASN A 52 23.96 -7.94 -3.62
CA ASN A 52 23.63 -9.17 -2.88
C ASN A 52 23.40 -8.87 -1.40
N VAL A 53 24.25 -8.07 -0.76
CA VAL A 53 24.07 -7.64 0.64
C VAL A 53 22.72 -6.92 0.84
N CYS A 54 22.35 -6.01 -0.06
CA CYS A 54 21.06 -5.31 0.02
C CYS A 54 19.86 -6.27 -0.16
N ASN A 55 19.99 -7.27 -1.07
CA ASN A 55 18.95 -8.26 -1.27
C ASN A 55 18.80 -9.18 -0.04
N ASP A 56 19.90 -9.69 0.51
CA ASP A 56 19.89 -10.51 1.72
C ASP A 56 19.27 -9.73 2.90
N PHE A 57 19.67 -8.47 3.08
CA PHE A 57 19.08 -7.60 4.10
C PHE A 57 17.57 -7.41 3.90
N LYS A 58 17.13 -7.17 2.66
CA LYS A 58 15.70 -7.10 2.31
C LYS A 58 14.97 -8.38 2.71
N GLU A 59 15.53 -9.55 2.39
CA GLU A 59 14.91 -10.85 2.73
C GLU A 59 14.79 -11.06 4.25
N ILE A 60 15.83 -10.68 5.01
CA ILE A 60 15.82 -10.74 6.47
C ILE A 60 14.69 -9.86 7.02
N ILE A 61 14.57 -8.61 6.56
CA ILE A 61 13.51 -7.70 7.01
C ILE A 61 12.12 -8.24 6.66
N VAL A 62 11.90 -8.70 5.42
CA VAL A 62 10.63 -9.27 5.00
C VAL A 62 10.26 -10.48 5.85
N LYS A 63 11.21 -11.37 6.12
CA LYS A 63 10.99 -12.55 6.95
C LYS A 63 10.69 -12.17 8.41
N THR A 64 11.36 -11.17 8.94
CA THR A 64 11.08 -10.64 10.29
C THR A 64 9.66 -10.09 10.38
N ILE A 65 9.22 -9.31 9.41
CA ILE A 65 7.84 -8.81 9.35
C ILE A 65 6.85 -9.96 9.34
N GLN A 66 7.06 -10.96 8.48
CA GLN A 66 6.15 -12.10 8.34
C GLN A 66 6.10 -13.00 9.57
N THR A 67 7.23 -13.19 10.24
CA THR A 67 7.35 -14.18 11.32
C THR A 67 7.08 -13.57 12.70
N VAL A 68 7.36 -12.30 12.89
CA VAL A 68 7.24 -11.62 14.19
C VAL A 68 6.11 -10.60 14.19
N ILE A 69 6.12 -9.65 13.27
CA ILE A 69 5.19 -8.51 13.30
C ILE A 69 3.77 -8.95 12.96
N LEU A 70 3.58 -9.64 11.83
CA LEU A 70 2.24 -10.02 11.36
C LEU A 70 1.50 -10.96 12.32
N PRO A 71 2.12 -11.96 12.97
CA PRO A 71 1.43 -12.79 13.96
C PRO A 71 1.02 -12.03 15.24
N LEU A 72 1.75 -10.99 15.64
CA LEU A 72 1.44 -10.17 16.80
C LEU A 72 0.41 -9.07 16.51
N LEU A 73 0.21 -8.74 15.24
CA LEU A 73 -0.64 -7.66 14.82
C LEU A 73 -2.12 -7.80 15.25
N PRO A 74 -2.76 -8.99 15.20
CA PRO A 74 -4.13 -9.15 15.68
C PRO A 74 -4.27 -8.84 17.18
N ILE A 75 -3.26 -9.20 17.99
CA ILE A 75 -3.24 -8.92 19.43
C ILE A 75 -3.12 -7.40 19.65
N TYR A 76 -2.26 -6.75 18.93
CA TYR A 76 -2.09 -5.29 18.97
C TYR A 76 -3.39 -4.56 18.58
N ILE A 77 -4.02 -4.93 17.47
CA ILE A 77 -5.30 -4.36 17.02
C ILE A 77 -6.39 -4.62 18.08
N PHE A 78 -6.46 -5.83 18.63
CA PHE A 78 -7.41 -6.15 19.69
C PHE A 78 -7.24 -5.24 20.91
N GLY A 79 -6.01 -5.01 21.37
CA GLY A 79 -5.71 -4.11 22.48
C GLY A 79 -6.18 -2.67 22.25
N ILE A 80 -6.02 -2.17 21.00
CA ILE A 80 -6.47 -0.83 20.63
C ILE A 80 -8.00 -0.75 20.65
N PHE A 81 -8.70 -1.70 20.02
CA PHE A 81 -10.16 -1.71 20.03
C PHE A 81 -10.73 -1.90 21.43
N LEU A 82 -10.06 -2.66 22.28
CA LEU A 82 -10.44 -2.80 23.70
C LEU A 82 -10.36 -1.45 24.42
N ASN A 83 -9.28 -0.69 24.22
CA ASN A 83 -9.13 0.65 24.81
C ASN A 83 -10.20 1.64 24.28
N MET A 84 -10.50 1.59 22.98
CA MET A 84 -11.54 2.40 22.35
C MET A 84 -12.95 2.02 22.84
N THR A 85 -13.18 0.75 23.11
CA THR A 85 -14.45 0.27 23.68
C THR A 85 -14.62 0.80 25.08
N HIS A 86 -13.57 0.75 25.91
CA HIS A 86 -13.58 1.29 27.25
C HIS A 86 -13.85 2.79 27.28
N SER A 87 -13.33 3.55 26.29
CA SER A 87 -13.58 5.00 26.16
C SER A 87 -14.93 5.33 25.52
N GLY A 88 -15.76 4.35 25.15
CA GLY A 88 -17.08 4.54 24.54
C GLY A 88 -17.05 5.02 23.08
N GLN A 89 -15.89 5.08 22.45
CA GLN A 89 -15.69 5.64 21.09
C GLN A 89 -15.90 4.59 19.98
N VAL A 90 -15.92 3.31 20.30
CA VAL A 90 -15.90 2.21 19.32
C VAL A 90 -17.04 2.27 18.31
N TYR A 91 -18.25 2.62 18.76
CA TYR A 91 -19.41 2.68 17.86
C TYR A 91 -19.25 3.73 16.77
N ASN A 92 -18.85 4.94 17.15
CA ASN A 92 -18.62 6.04 16.19
C ASN A 92 -17.49 5.70 15.21
N ILE A 93 -16.41 5.12 15.70
CA ILE A 93 -15.28 4.70 14.88
C ILE A 93 -15.71 3.62 13.86
N LEU A 94 -16.45 2.61 14.29
CA LEU A 94 -16.93 1.55 13.40
C LEU A 94 -17.89 2.09 12.32
N MET A 95 -18.77 3.01 12.67
CA MET A 95 -19.67 3.64 11.70
C MET A 95 -18.91 4.48 10.66
N VAL A 96 -17.86 5.18 11.09
CA VAL A 96 -16.97 5.91 10.16
C VAL A 96 -16.19 4.92 9.30
N PHE A 97 -15.68 3.84 9.86
CA PHE A 97 -14.96 2.80 9.13
C PHE A 97 -15.79 2.19 8.00
N ILE A 98 -17.06 1.86 8.26
CA ILE A 98 -17.98 1.32 7.24
C ILE A 98 -18.13 2.32 6.08
N LYS A 99 -18.28 3.62 6.39
CA LYS A 99 -18.37 4.67 5.36
C LYS A 99 -17.08 4.80 4.55
N ILE A 100 -15.92 4.79 5.22
CA ILE A 100 -14.61 4.86 4.57
C ILE A 100 -14.41 3.65 3.66
N ILE A 101 -14.73 2.45 4.13
CA ILE A 101 -14.64 1.21 3.35
C ILE A 101 -15.48 1.31 2.07
N GLY A 102 -16.71 1.78 2.18
CA GLY A 102 -17.59 1.99 1.02
C GLY A 102 -17.01 2.97 0.00
N VAL A 103 -16.49 4.11 0.47
CA VAL A 103 -15.86 5.12 -0.40
C VAL A 103 -14.61 4.55 -1.08
N ILE A 104 -13.75 3.88 -0.34
CA ILE A 104 -12.52 3.29 -0.91
C ILE A 104 -12.85 2.22 -1.95
N PHE A 105 -13.87 1.41 -1.70
CA PHE A 105 -14.31 0.40 -2.67
C PHE A 105 -14.77 1.04 -3.99
N LEU A 106 -15.55 2.12 -3.92
CA LEU A 106 -15.94 2.88 -5.11
C LEU A 106 -14.73 3.51 -5.82
N LEU A 107 -13.78 4.05 -5.05
CA LEU A 107 -12.55 4.60 -5.60
C LEU A 107 -11.67 3.55 -6.27
N HIS A 108 -11.60 2.31 -5.75
CA HIS A 108 -10.88 1.21 -6.40
C HIS A 108 -11.53 0.83 -7.74
N ILE A 109 -12.87 0.74 -7.80
CA ILE A 109 -13.58 0.48 -9.05
C ILE A 109 -13.29 1.61 -10.06
N PHE A 110 -13.39 2.86 -9.62
CA PHE A 110 -13.07 4.01 -10.46
C PHE A 110 -11.63 3.96 -10.97
N LEU A 111 -10.66 3.67 -10.09
CA LEU A 111 -9.25 3.58 -10.45
C LEU A 111 -8.99 2.50 -11.51
N LEU A 112 -9.57 1.32 -11.35
CA LEU A 112 -9.45 0.24 -12.33
C LEU A 112 -10.06 0.61 -13.68
N VAL A 113 -11.26 1.16 -13.69
CA VAL A 113 -11.92 1.62 -14.93
C VAL A 113 -11.08 2.72 -15.58
N PHE A 114 -10.55 3.66 -14.81
CA PHE A 114 -9.68 4.73 -15.29
C PHE A 114 -8.40 4.19 -15.93
N GLN A 115 -7.67 3.30 -15.24
CA GLN A 115 -6.43 2.69 -15.74
C GLN A 115 -6.67 1.91 -17.04
N TYR A 116 -7.74 1.11 -17.10
CA TYR A 116 -8.09 0.36 -18.31
C TYR A 116 -8.64 1.23 -19.43
N THR A 117 -9.27 2.35 -19.12
CA THR A 117 -9.68 3.33 -20.13
C THR A 117 -8.45 3.97 -20.77
N ILE A 118 -7.46 4.38 -19.98
CA ILE A 118 -6.18 4.88 -20.51
C ILE A 118 -5.50 3.80 -21.37
N ALA A 119 -5.35 2.58 -20.88
CA ALA A 119 -4.75 1.51 -21.67
C ALA A 119 -5.51 1.26 -22.98
N ALA A 120 -6.84 1.28 -22.93
CA ALA A 120 -7.70 1.10 -24.10
C ALA A 120 -7.51 2.17 -25.18
N LEU A 121 -7.25 3.43 -24.79
CA LEU A 121 -6.92 4.52 -25.73
C LEU A 121 -5.64 4.22 -26.52
N PHE A 122 -4.63 3.64 -25.88
CA PHE A 122 -3.38 3.29 -26.56
C PHE A 122 -3.51 2.06 -27.47
N VAL A 123 -4.22 1.02 -27.01
CA VAL A 123 -4.34 -0.24 -27.75
C VAL A 123 -5.56 -0.31 -28.67
N HIS A 124 -6.44 0.70 -28.65
CA HIS A 124 -7.68 0.78 -29.44
C HIS A 124 -8.61 -0.43 -29.23
N ARG A 125 -8.81 -0.84 -27.97
CA ARG A 125 -9.66 -1.99 -27.58
C ARG A 125 -10.62 -1.58 -26.48
N ASN A 126 -11.69 -2.35 -26.29
CA ASN A 126 -12.72 -2.07 -25.28
C ASN A 126 -12.16 -2.25 -23.87
N PRO A 127 -12.18 -1.20 -22.99
CA PRO A 127 -11.62 -1.25 -21.64
C PRO A 127 -12.28 -2.31 -20.74
N PHE A 128 -13.60 -2.48 -20.86
CA PHE A 128 -14.33 -3.44 -20.04
C PHE A 128 -14.01 -4.89 -20.41
N LYS A 129 -13.73 -5.17 -21.70
CA LYS A 129 -13.28 -6.50 -22.14
C LYS A 129 -11.86 -6.79 -21.66
N LEU A 130 -10.99 -5.78 -21.66
CA LEU A 130 -9.63 -5.90 -21.14
C LEU A 130 -9.64 -6.13 -19.62
N LEU A 131 -10.40 -5.33 -18.87
CA LEU A 131 -10.57 -5.49 -17.42
C LEU A 131 -11.21 -6.84 -17.08
N GLY A 132 -12.25 -7.26 -17.80
CA GLY A 132 -12.93 -8.53 -17.56
C GLY A 132 -12.02 -9.75 -17.68
N LYS A 133 -11.03 -9.73 -18.60
CA LYS A 133 -10.03 -10.81 -18.71
C LYS A 133 -9.09 -10.88 -17.50
N MET A 134 -8.91 -9.78 -16.75
CA MET A 134 -8.08 -9.77 -15.54
C MET A 134 -8.83 -10.19 -14.27
N MET A 135 -10.14 -10.39 -14.32
CA MET A 135 -10.93 -10.80 -13.15
C MET A 135 -10.40 -12.05 -12.43
N PRO A 136 -9.88 -13.10 -13.10
CA PRO A 136 -9.25 -14.21 -12.38
C PRO A 136 -8.04 -13.80 -11.54
N ALA A 137 -7.22 -12.83 -12.01
CA ALA A 137 -6.11 -12.29 -11.22
C ALA A 137 -6.62 -11.47 -10.04
N TYR A 138 -7.67 -10.65 -10.24
CA TYR A 138 -8.35 -9.90 -9.18
C TYR A 138 -8.81 -10.82 -8.05
N PHE A 139 -9.58 -11.87 -8.36
CA PHE A 139 -10.10 -12.78 -7.34
C PHE A 139 -9.00 -13.63 -6.67
N THR A 140 -7.95 -13.99 -7.40
CA THR A 140 -6.80 -14.67 -6.80
C THR A 140 -6.09 -13.76 -5.80
N ALA A 141 -5.90 -12.49 -6.14
CA ALA A 141 -5.27 -11.50 -5.25
C ALA A 141 -6.14 -11.21 -4.02
N LEU A 142 -7.47 -11.21 -4.15
CA LEU A 142 -8.38 -11.12 -2.99
C LEU A 142 -8.12 -12.25 -1.97
N GLY A 143 -7.88 -13.47 -2.45
CA GLY A 143 -7.64 -14.61 -1.57
C GLY A 143 -6.23 -14.65 -1.01
N THR A 144 -5.22 -14.31 -1.80
CA THR A 144 -3.80 -14.41 -1.40
C THR A 144 -3.29 -13.21 -0.61
N GLN A 145 -3.90 -12.03 -0.79
CA GLN A 145 -3.44 -10.75 -0.23
C GLN A 145 -1.97 -10.43 -0.56
N SER A 146 -1.43 -11.08 -1.60
CA SER A 146 -0.03 -10.96 -2.00
C SER A 146 0.08 -10.80 -3.51
N SER A 147 0.60 -9.65 -3.94
CA SER A 147 0.89 -9.41 -5.36
C SER A 147 1.90 -10.41 -5.90
N ALA A 148 2.93 -10.73 -5.11
CA ALA A 148 3.96 -11.69 -5.49
C ALA A 148 3.39 -13.11 -5.70
N ALA A 149 2.53 -13.59 -4.80
CA ALA A 149 1.90 -14.90 -4.93
C ALA A 149 0.93 -14.99 -6.13
N THR A 150 0.43 -13.84 -6.61
CA THR A 150 -0.53 -13.77 -7.72
C THR A 150 0.16 -13.64 -9.09
N ILE A 151 1.48 -13.40 -9.15
CA ILE A 151 2.24 -13.24 -10.41
C ILE A 151 1.88 -14.28 -11.48
N PRO A 152 1.83 -15.60 -11.20
CA PRO A 152 1.57 -16.59 -12.26
C PRO A 152 0.19 -16.42 -12.91
N VAL A 153 -0.83 -16.02 -12.14
CA VAL A 153 -2.18 -15.81 -12.66
C VAL A 153 -2.24 -14.49 -13.41
N THR A 154 -1.66 -13.42 -12.87
CA THR A 154 -1.59 -12.10 -13.50
C THR A 154 -0.90 -12.18 -14.85
N LEU A 155 0.25 -12.84 -14.92
CA LEU A 155 1.03 -13.07 -16.13
C LEU A 155 0.17 -13.75 -17.20
N ARG A 156 -0.48 -14.86 -16.85
CA ARG A 156 -1.36 -15.61 -17.76
C ARG A 156 -2.51 -14.76 -18.30
N GLN A 157 -3.17 -13.99 -17.46
CA GLN A 157 -4.27 -13.15 -17.88
C GLN A 157 -3.81 -11.95 -18.74
N THR A 158 -2.64 -11.40 -18.44
CA THR A 158 -2.03 -10.33 -19.23
C THR A 158 -1.66 -10.81 -20.65
N ILE A 159 -1.08 -12.00 -20.79
CA ILE A 159 -0.82 -12.63 -22.09
C ILE A 159 -2.15 -12.87 -22.85
N LYS A 160 -3.20 -13.37 -22.16
CA LYS A 160 -4.56 -13.50 -22.76
C LYS A 160 -5.15 -12.16 -23.20
N ASN A 161 -4.74 -11.07 -22.60
CA ASN A 161 -5.10 -9.72 -23.04
C ASN A 161 -4.36 -9.28 -24.31
N GLY A 162 -3.38 -10.08 -24.77
CA GLY A 162 -2.65 -9.85 -26.01
C GLY A 162 -1.31 -9.14 -25.83
N VAL A 163 -0.80 -9.07 -24.61
CA VAL A 163 0.57 -8.63 -24.31
C VAL A 163 1.53 -9.76 -24.68
N THR A 164 2.66 -9.42 -25.32
CA THR A 164 3.70 -10.42 -25.68
C THR A 164 4.32 -11.05 -24.42
N GLU A 165 4.73 -12.32 -24.51
CA GLU A 165 5.29 -13.05 -23.36
C GLU A 165 6.52 -12.37 -22.78
N ASP A 166 7.41 -11.86 -23.63
CA ASP A 166 8.62 -11.15 -23.20
C ASP A 166 8.30 -9.92 -22.35
N ILE A 167 7.34 -9.10 -22.81
CA ILE A 167 6.91 -7.89 -22.08
C ILE A 167 6.16 -8.27 -20.80
N ALA A 168 5.22 -9.21 -20.90
CA ALA A 168 4.46 -9.64 -19.73
C ALA A 168 5.39 -10.27 -18.67
N GLY A 169 6.35 -11.11 -19.08
CA GLY A 169 7.31 -11.77 -18.20
C GLY A 169 8.25 -10.81 -17.48
N PHE A 170 8.49 -9.63 -18.05
CA PHE A 170 9.27 -8.57 -17.40
C PHE A 170 8.39 -7.63 -16.54
N VAL A 171 7.30 -7.11 -17.13
CA VAL A 171 6.48 -6.06 -16.51
C VAL A 171 5.71 -6.58 -15.29
N ILE A 172 5.11 -7.77 -15.36
CA ILE A 172 4.27 -8.26 -14.28
C ILE A 172 5.05 -8.53 -12.99
N PRO A 173 6.20 -9.24 -12.99
CA PRO A 173 7.01 -9.40 -11.79
C PRO A 173 7.54 -8.07 -11.23
N LEU A 174 7.89 -7.11 -12.09
CA LEU A 174 8.35 -5.79 -11.69
C LEU A 174 7.21 -5.02 -11.02
N CYS A 175 6.04 -4.91 -11.67
CA CYS A 175 4.87 -4.19 -11.16
C CYS A 175 4.35 -4.80 -9.86
N ALA A 176 4.41 -6.12 -9.68
CA ALA A 176 4.00 -6.77 -8.43
C ALA A 176 4.75 -6.26 -7.19
N THR A 177 5.89 -5.61 -7.36
CA THR A 177 6.69 -5.03 -6.28
C THR A 177 6.63 -3.51 -6.21
N ILE A 178 6.44 -2.81 -7.34
CA ILE A 178 6.53 -1.34 -7.39
C ILE A 178 5.21 -0.64 -7.68
N HIS A 179 4.21 -1.33 -8.24
CA HIS A 179 2.92 -0.74 -8.59
C HIS A 179 1.87 -1.03 -7.50
N LEU A 180 1.73 -0.12 -6.57
CA LEU A 180 0.83 -0.21 -5.41
C LEU A 180 -0.27 0.87 -5.44
N SER A 181 -0.85 1.13 -6.61
CA SER A 181 -1.83 2.21 -6.81
C SER A 181 -3.08 2.10 -5.94
N GLY A 182 -3.66 0.90 -5.80
CA GLY A 182 -4.80 0.66 -4.93
C GLY A 182 -4.45 0.80 -3.44
N SER A 183 -3.27 0.32 -3.02
CA SER A 183 -2.78 0.48 -1.66
C SER A 183 -2.48 1.94 -1.32
N THR A 184 -1.85 2.67 -2.23
CA THR A 184 -1.55 4.11 -2.07
C THR A 184 -2.84 4.92 -1.94
N LEU A 185 -3.79 4.72 -2.85
CA LEU A 185 -5.10 5.36 -2.81
C LEU A 185 -5.82 5.10 -1.48
N LYS A 186 -5.80 3.86 -1.00
CA LYS A 186 -6.39 3.46 0.27
C LYS A 186 -5.74 4.17 1.45
N ILE A 187 -4.40 4.24 1.51
CA ILE A 187 -3.67 4.93 2.59
C ILE A 187 -4.03 6.41 2.63
N VAL A 188 -4.03 7.07 1.46
CA VAL A 188 -4.39 8.51 1.36
C VAL A 188 -5.83 8.74 1.81
N ALA A 189 -6.78 7.94 1.34
CA ALA A 189 -8.18 8.07 1.70
C ALA A 189 -8.43 7.82 3.20
N CYS A 190 -7.79 6.79 3.77
CA CYS A 190 -7.88 6.51 5.21
C CYS A 190 -7.26 7.65 6.04
N ALA A 191 -6.09 8.16 5.64
CA ALA A 191 -5.43 9.25 6.33
C ALA A 191 -6.30 10.52 6.35
N LEU A 192 -6.82 10.93 5.20
CA LEU A 192 -7.71 12.08 5.10
C LEU A 192 -8.97 11.90 5.97
N ALA A 193 -9.59 10.72 5.90
CA ALA A 193 -10.80 10.45 6.67
C ALA A 193 -10.54 10.46 8.19
N LEU A 194 -9.40 9.94 8.65
CA LEU A 194 -9.02 10.02 10.07
C LEU A 194 -8.73 11.45 10.51
N MET A 195 -8.05 12.26 9.69
CA MET A 195 -7.81 13.67 10.00
C MET A 195 -9.12 14.44 10.12
N ILE A 196 -10.08 14.22 9.20
CA ILE A 196 -11.41 14.82 9.27
C ILE A 196 -12.15 14.39 10.55
N MET A 197 -12.10 13.09 10.87
CA MET A 197 -12.76 12.53 12.05
C MET A 197 -12.25 13.14 13.36
N GLN A 198 -10.95 13.39 13.43
CA GLN A 198 -10.28 13.91 14.63
C GLN A 198 -10.17 15.44 14.66
N GLY A 199 -10.67 16.12 13.62
CA GLY A 199 -10.56 17.57 13.53
C GLY A 199 -9.13 18.09 13.36
N MET A 200 -8.24 17.24 12.83
CA MET A 200 -6.85 17.63 12.54
C MET A 200 -6.80 18.59 11.35
N PRO A 201 -5.95 19.62 11.39
CA PRO A 201 -5.81 20.54 10.27
C PRO A 201 -5.17 19.83 9.06
N PHE A 202 -5.67 20.10 7.87
CA PHE A 202 -5.09 19.62 6.61
C PHE A 202 -5.29 20.65 5.50
N ASP A 203 -4.36 20.68 4.58
CA ASP A 203 -4.44 21.49 3.37
C ASP A 203 -3.94 20.73 2.14
N PHE A 204 -4.16 21.31 0.98
CA PHE A 204 -3.73 20.70 -0.28
C PHE A 204 -2.20 20.55 -0.40
N PRO A 205 -1.36 21.55 -0.08
CA PRO A 205 0.09 21.41 -0.14
C PRO A 205 0.63 20.28 0.73
N MET A 206 0.13 20.14 1.95
CA MET A 206 0.52 19.05 2.87
C MET A 206 0.19 17.68 2.28
N PHE A 207 -1.05 17.51 1.78
CA PHE A 207 -1.45 16.24 1.15
C PHE A 207 -0.72 15.97 -0.16
N ALA A 208 -0.44 16.97 -0.99
CA ALA A 208 0.35 16.81 -2.21
C ALA A 208 1.78 16.32 -1.87
N GLY A 209 2.42 16.91 -0.88
CA GLY A 209 3.72 16.46 -0.37
C GLY A 209 3.67 15.04 0.19
N PHE A 210 2.66 14.74 1.00
CA PHE A 210 2.43 13.40 1.55
C PHE A 210 2.25 12.34 0.46
N ILE A 211 1.40 12.60 -0.55
CA ILE A 211 1.14 11.68 -1.67
C ILE A 211 2.42 11.43 -2.47
N PHE A 212 3.21 12.48 -2.73
CA PHE A 212 4.48 12.35 -3.44
C PHE A 212 5.47 11.47 -2.68
N MET A 213 5.68 11.74 -1.39
CA MET A 213 6.57 10.95 -0.53
C MET A 213 6.06 9.53 -0.33
N LEU A 214 4.76 9.35 -0.18
CA LEU A 214 4.14 8.02 -0.11
C LEU A 214 4.40 7.23 -1.40
N GLY A 215 4.29 7.86 -2.57
CA GLY A 215 4.61 7.22 -3.86
C GLY A 215 6.03 6.69 -3.91
N ILE A 216 7.01 7.47 -3.45
CA ILE A 216 8.42 7.04 -3.36
C ILE A 216 8.57 5.86 -2.40
N THR A 217 7.94 5.94 -1.23
CA THR A 217 8.02 4.89 -0.20
C THR A 217 7.37 3.58 -0.65
N MET A 218 6.28 3.67 -1.40
CA MET A 218 5.57 2.48 -1.89
C MET A 218 6.41 1.65 -2.87
N VAL A 219 7.36 2.24 -3.59
CA VAL A 219 8.32 1.49 -4.41
C VAL A 219 9.18 0.53 -3.57
N ALA A 220 9.45 0.88 -2.31
CA ALA A 220 10.23 0.07 -1.37
C ALA A 220 9.35 -0.86 -0.49
N ALA A 221 8.03 -0.76 -0.59
CA ALA A 221 7.14 -1.54 0.24
C ALA A 221 7.20 -3.03 -0.14
N PRO A 222 7.30 -3.95 0.86
CA PRO A 222 7.30 -5.38 0.58
C PRO A 222 5.92 -5.83 0.07
N GLY A 223 5.89 -6.68 -0.95
CA GLY A 223 4.68 -7.24 -1.56
C GLY A 223 4.02 -8.36 -0.73
N VAL A 224 3.95 -8.18 0.59
CA VAL A 224 3.35 -9.10 1.56
C VAL A 224 2.14 -8.44 2.25
N PRO A 225 1.21 -9.22 2.82
CA PRO A 225 0.08 -8.64 3.56
C PRO A 225 0.53 -7.60 4.60
N GLY A 226 -0.12 -6.44 4.61
CA GLY A 226 0.24 -5.34 5.52
C GLY A 226 1.54 -4.60 5.21
N GLY A 227 2.34 -5.04 4.22
CA GLY A 227 3.66 -4.46 3.94
C GLY A 227 3.61 -2.97 3.59
N ALA A 228 2.63 -2.56 2.81
CA ALA A 228 2.51 -1.16 2.39
C ALA A 228 2.18 -0.21 3.55
N ILE A 229 1.28 -0.58 4.47
CA ILE A 229 0.99 0.28 5.63
C ILE A 229 2.18 0.35 6.58
N MET A 230 2.90 -0.75 6.79
CA MET A 230 4.10 -0.73 7.62
C MET A 230 5.18 0.20 7.05
N ALA A 231 5.36 0.20 5.73
CA ALA A 231 6.26 1.14 5.06
C ALA A 231 5.81 2.61 5.19
N ALA A 232 4.49 2.86 5.24
CA ALA A 232 3.93 4.20 5.30
C ALA A 232 3.93 4.84 6.70
N LEU A 233 4.02 4.06 7.79
CA LEU A 233 3.86 4.56 9.17
C LEU A 233 4.77 5.74 9.49
N GLY A 234 6.02 5.66 9.07
CA GLY A 234 6.98 6.74 9.32
C GLY A 234 6.64 8.05 8.61
N ILE A 235 6.06 7.97 7.40
CA ILE A 235 5.62 9.16 6.65
C ILE A 235 4.32 9.71 7.23
N LEU A 236 3.38 8.85 7.62
CA LEU A 236 2.17 9.24 8.32
C LEU A 236 2.49 10.03 9.61
N SER A 237 3.48 9.56 10.38
CA SER A 237 3.93 10.25 11.59
C SER A 237 4.65 11.56 11.27
N SER A 238 5.63 11.53 10.38
CA SER A 238 6.50 12.69 10.14
C SER A 238 5.84 13.81 9.35
N MET A 239 4.90 13.51 8.45
CA MET A 239 4.28 14.51 7.57
C MET A 239 2.86 14.89 7.99
N LEU A 240 2.08 13.94 8.54
CA LEU A 240 0.71 14.20 8.96
C LEU A 240 0.55 14.30 10.48
N GLY A 241 1.65 14.11 11.24
CA GLY A 241 1.64 14.20 12.70
C GLY A 241 0.88 13.07 13.40
N PHE A 242 0.71 11.91 12.74
CA PHE A 242 -0.03 10.78 13.31
C PHE A 242 0.74 10.19 14.51
N GLY A 243 0.08 10.21 15.66
CA GLY A 243 0.54 9.55 16.88
C GLY A 243 0.28 8.04 16.88
N GLU A 244 0.53 7.39 18.00
CA GLU A 244 0.36 5.94 18.15
C GLU A 244 -1.10 5.50 17.89
N SER A 245 -2.09 6.28 18.35
CA SER A 245 -3.51 5.97 18.18
C SER A 245 -3.97 6.06 16.74
N GLU A 246 -3.55 7.11 16.02
CA GLU A 246 -3.87 7.31 14.60
C GLU A 246 -3.21 6.24 13.73
N GLN A 247 -1.94 5.93 14.00
CA GLN A 247 -1.22 4.87 13.30
C GLN A 247 -1.89 3.50 13.50
N ALA A 248 -2.35 3.23 14.70
CA ALA A 248 -3.05 2.00 15.02
C ALA A 248 -4.38 1.87 14.28
N LEU A 249 -5.16 2.96 14.20
CA LEU A 249 -6.39 3.02 13.40
C LEU A 249 -6.09 2.84 11.91
N MET A 250 -5.02 3.46 11.41
CA MET A 250 -4.56 3.29 10.03
C MET A 250 -4.22 1.83 9.71
N ILE A 251 -3.50 1.16 10.61
CA ILE A 251 -3.17 -0.26 10.46
C ILE A 251 -4.44 -1.10 10.42
N ALA A 252 -5.37 -0.89 11.36
CA ALA A 252 -6.62 -1.64 11.43
C ALA A 252 -7.47 -1.47 10.17
N LEU A 253 -7.68 -0.22 9.71
CA LEU A 253 -8.40 0.10 8.48
C LEU A 253 -7.72 -0.50 7.25
N TYR A 254 -6.39 -0.36 7.19
CA TYR A 254 -5.63 -0.88 6.06
C TYR A 254 -5.77 -2.38 5.93
N ILE A 255 -5.58 -3.13 7.01
CA ILE A 255 -5.62 -4.60 7.02
C ILE A 255 -7.02 -5.12 6.71
N ALA A 256 -8.07 -4.48 7.26
CA ALA A 256 -9.45 -4.85 6.94
C ALA A 256 -9.77 -4.84 5.43
N MET A 257 -9.02 -4.05 4.66
CA MET A 257 -9.24 -3.87 3.23
C MET A 257 -8.03 -4.27 2.36
N ASP A 258 -7.05 -4.98 2.93
CA ASP A 258 -5.79 -5.27 2.22
C ASP A 258 -6.02 -6.14 0.99
N SER A 259 -6.94 -7.09 1.06
CA SER A 259 -7.37 -7.91 -0.06
C SER A 259 -7.79 -7.08 -1.28
N PHE A 260 -8.62 -6.05 -1.08
CA PHE A 260 -9.14 -5.22 -2.17
C PHE A 260 -8.06 -4.31 -2.76
N GLY A 261 -7.18 -3.75 -1.93
CA GLY A 261 -6.03 -2.96 -2.38
C GLY A 261 -5.08 -3.79 -3.23
N THR A 262 -4.74 -4.99 -2.79
CA THR A 262 -3.88 -5.93 -3.51
C THR A 262 -4.51 -6.36 -4.83
N ALA A 263 -5.81 -6.67 -4.83
CA ALA A 263 -6.53 -7.04 -6.06
C ALA A 263 -6.54 -5.89 -7.08
N CYS A 264 -6.68 -4.65 -6.60
CA CYS A 264 -6.60 -3.46 -7.45
C CYS A 264 -5.18 -3.27 -8.04
N ASN A 265 -4.12 -3.42 -7.23
CA ASN A 265 -2.73 -3.34 -7.68
C ASN A 265 -2.46 -4.33 -8.82
N VAL A 266 -2.69 -5.62 -8.54
CA VAL A 266 -2.43 -6.73 -9.46
C VAL A 266 -3.21 -6.61 -10.77
N THR A 267 -4.46 -6.15 -10.68
CA THR A 267 -5.27 -5.96 -11.88
C THR A 267 -4.75 -4.80 -12.71
N GLY A 268 -4.33 -3.70 -12.06
CA GLY A 268 -3.72 -2.54 -12.71
C GLY A 268 -2.40 -2.84 -13.42
N ASP A 269 -1.63 -3.84 -12.95
CA ASP A 269 -0.38 -4.28 -13.61
C ASP A 269 -0.64 -4.68 -15.07
N GLY A 270 -1.78 -5.31 -15.34
CA GLY A 270 -2.20 -5.67 -16.70
C GLY A 270 -2.44 -4.45 -17.61
N ALA A 271 -2.95 -3.35 -17.07
CA ALA A 271 -3.14 -2.11 -17.83
C ALA A 271 -1.79 -1.47 -18.19
N ILE A 272 -0.84 -1.46 -17.26
CA ILE A 272 0.53 -0.98 -17.51
C ILE A 272 1.21 -1.83 -18.57
N ALA A 273 1.12 -3.16 -18.44
CA ALA A 273 1.72 -4.09 -19.40
C ALA A 273 1.18 -3.88 -20.83
N LEU A 274 -0.13 -3.62 -20.99
CA LEU A 274 -0.74 -3.31 -22.29
C LEU A 274 -0.14 -2.04 -22.91
N ILE A 275 0.08 -0.99 -22.11
CA ILE A 275 0.67 0.26 -22.60
C ILE A 275 2.13 0.03 -23.01
N ILE A 276 2.91 -0.65 -22.17
CA ILE A 276 4.32 -0.94 -22.46
C ILE A 276 4.45 -1.81 -23.70
N ASP A 277 3.63 -2.84 -23.85
CA ASP A 277 3.63 -3.71 -25.03
C ASP A 277 3.31 -2.95 -26.32
N LYS A 278 2.43 -1.95 -26.25
CA LYS A 278 2.13 -1.11 -27.41
C LYS A 278 3.34 -0.32 -27.91
N PHE A 279 4.22 0.12 -27.01
CA PHE A 279 5.39 0.93 -27.39
C PHE A 279 6.64 0.08 -27.67
N PHE A 280 6.82 -1.03 -26.96
CA PHE A 280 8.05 -1.82 -26.94
C PHE A 280 7.87 -3.27 -27.41
N GLY A 281 6.64 -3.76 -27.53
CA GLY A 281 6.36 -5.10 -28.02
C GLY A 281 6.82 -5.26 -29.48
N LYS A 282 7.51 -6.38 -29.76
CA LYS A 282 7.88 -6.71 -31.14
C LYS A 282 6.60 -6.90 -31.96
N LYS A 283 6.49 -6.21 -33.09
CA LYS A 283 5.35 -6.31 -34.03
C LYS A 283 5.32 -7.65 -34.77
N ASN A 284 5.28 -8.75 -34.06
CA ASN A 284 4.89 -10.02 -34.63
C ASN A 284 3.38 -10.19 -34.41
N HIS A 285 2.59 -9.53 -35.26
CA HIS A 285 1.15 -9.70 -35.31
C HIS A 285 0.82 -11.14 -35.71
N ARG A 286 0.57 -12.00 -34.74
CA ARG A 286 -0.37 -13.10 -34.96
C ARG A 286 -1.76 -12.58 -34.55
N PRO A 287 -2.74 -12.53 -35.49
CA PRO A 287 -4.11 -12.24 -35.11
C PRO A 287 -4.58 -13.38 -34.19
N ILE A 288 -4.94 -13.06 -32.96
CA ILE A 288 -5.61 -14.00 -32.06
C ILE A 288 -7.05 -14.13 -32.58
N GLN A 289 -7.39 -15.31 -33.05
CA GLN A 289 -8.76 -15.75 -33.42
C GLN A 289 -9.68 -15.75 -32.19
#